data_b93a2dcb9ed299517b3f9d065a6ab370
#
_entry.id   b93a2dcb9ed299517b3f9d065a6ab370
#
_cell.length_a   1.000
_cell.length_b   1.000
_cell.length_c   1.000
_cell.angle_alpha   90.00
_cell.angle_beta   90.00
_cell.angle_gamma   90.00
#
_symmetry.space_group_name_H-M   'P 1'
#
loop_
_entity.id
_entity.type
_entity.pdbx_description
1 polymer ?
#
loop_
_entity_poly.entity_id
_entity_poly.type
_entity_poly.pdbx_seq_one_letter_code
_entity_poly.pdbx_strand_id
1 'polypeptide(L)'
;MKLDEQFTKGKTFIDNLKHPDKVILVHHKDADGTYSAAIAAIALQRLNKQMGKIVTGTTERGDEILKAIKNYDRAIIVDIGIDILFKGLNKADKEILYIDHHLPVDEKLNENIVYINPRLENDKTYQPATYVVYKFFSQLVDLSDKEWLAVIGTIGDYGYEDCRDLLDKYIKVKDKRGIWETKYGKAAIETVGAATKIGFDKLLKILIETESFDELMKNKRIKIAYKKYIKHYNEAKKQFWKSAEKFDDVNLIFSVLSSKLERVGSAIATETSTKYPDKIIFLLEEIDDFYKIHARYQRGRINLGKMLREMGVGGGHGAAAGGKIKTEELEVFKEKLLFNLKEKVK
;
A
#
# COMPACT_ATOMS: atom_id res chain seq x y z
N MET A 1 9.42 -16.88 -14.30
CA MET A 1 8.11 -17.36 -14.85
C MET A 1 7.42 -16.17 -15.49
N LYS A 2 6.95 -16.31 -16.74
CA LYS A 2 6.25 -15.21 -17.44
C LYS A 2 4.92 -14.88 -16.79
N LEU A 3 4.48 -13.62 -16.87
CA LEU A 3 3.24 -13.16 -16.24
C LEU A 3 2.01 -13.92 -16.79
N ASP A 4 1.98 -14.22 -18.08
CA ASP A 4 0.88 -15.00 -18.70
C ASP A 4 0.77 -16.43 -18.16
N GLU A 5 1.91 -17.07 -17.84
CA GLU A 5 1.92 -18.39 -17.20
C GLU A 5 1.37 -18.32 -15.76
N GLN A 6 1.69 -17.23 -15.05
CA GLN A 6 1.15 -16.99 -13.71
C GLN A 6 -0.36 -16.78 -13.78
N PHE A 7 -0.84 -16.01 -14.75
CA PHE A 7 -2.27 -15.77 -14.98
C PHE A 7 -3.01 -17.07 -15.32
N THR A 8 -2.40 -17.94 -16.14
CA THR A 8 -2.98 -19.26 -16.47
C THR A 8 -3.19 -20.11 -15.21
N LYS A 9 -2.20 -20.15 -14.31
CA LYS A 9 -2.34 -20.84 -13.01
C LYS A 9 -3.40 -20.19 -12.12
N GLY A 10 -3.44 -18.87 -12.09
CA GLY A 10 -4.47 -18.12 -11.35
C GLY A 10 -5.87 -18.40 -11.88
N LYS A 11 -6.04 -18.48 -13.21
CA LYS A 11 -7.31 -18.87 -13.84
C LYS A 11 -7.74 -20.26 -13.37
N THR A 12 -6.83 -21.26 -13.42
CA THR A 12 -7.12 -22.60 -12.92
C THR A 12 -7.57 -22.60 -11.47
N PHE A 13 -6.93 -21.78 -10.61
CA PHE A 13 -7.36 -21.61 -9.22
C PHE A 13 -8.80 -21.09 -9.14
N ILE A 14 -9.15 -20.03 -9.89
CA ILE A 14 -10.51 -19.45 -9.90
C ILE A 14 -11.54 -20.44 -10.47
N ASP A 15 -11.23 -21.15 -11.55
CA ASP A 15 -12.12 -22.14 -12.16
C ASP A 15 -12.43 -23.28 -11.17
N ASN A 16 -11.45 -23.69 -10.36
CA ASN A 16 -11.55 -24.72 -9.34
C ASN A 16 -12.28 -24.28 -8.05
N LEU A 17 -12.64 -23.01 -7.90
CA LEU A 17 -13.49 -22.56 -6.79
C LEU A 17 -14.88 -23.17 -6.96
N LYS A 18 -15.23 -24.10 -6.07
CA LYS A 18 -16.52 -24.78 -6.08
C LYS A 18 -17.49 -24.09 -5.13
N HIS A 19 -18.78 -24.24 -5.38
CA HIS A 19 -19.80 -23.95 -4.40
C HIS A 19 -19.96 -25.18 -3.48
N PRO A 20 -19.88 -25.07 -2.14
CA PRO A 20 -19.90 -23.83 -1.33
C PRO A 20 -18.54 -23.42 -0.73
N ASP A 21 -17.42 -23.53 -1.47
CA ASP A 21 -16.12 -23.14 -0.94
C ASP A 21 -16.17 -21.72 -0.33
N LYS A 22 -15.77 -21.61 0.91
CA LYS A 22 -15.66 -20.31 1.59
C LYS A 22 -14.30 -19.70 1.27
N VAL A 23 -14.30 -18.66 0.49
CA VAL A 23 -13.10 -17.93 0.12
C VAL A 23 -12.91 -16.74 1.05
N ILE A 24 -11.73 -16.60 1.68
CA ILE A 24 -11.34 -15.36 2.34
C ILE A 24 -10.51 -14.51 1.37
N LEU A 25 -10.86 -13.23 1.26
CA LEU A 25 -10.06 -12.22 0.56
C LEU A 25 -9.34 -11.35 1.58
N VAL A 26 -8.02 -11.32 1.53
CA VAL A 26 -7.17 -10.52 2.42
C VAL A 26 -6.47 -9.45 1.60
N HIS A 27 -6.49 -8.20 2.07
CA HIS A 27 -5.87 -7.09 1.36
C HIS A 27 -5.10 -6.15 2.30
N HIS A 28 -4.11 -5.44 1.76
CA HIS A 28 -3.38 -4.43 2.52
C HIS A 28 -4.25 -3.20 2.83
N LYS A 29 -3.85 -2.49 3.90
CA LYS A 29 -4.59 -1.33 4.44
C LYS A 29 -4.08 -0.02 3.82
N ASP A 30 -4.20 0.11 2.52
CA ASP A 30 -3.88 1.35 1.79
C ASP A 30 -4.74 1.48 0.52
N ALA A 31 -4.35 2.37 -0.41
CA ALA A 31 -5.07 2.54 -1.67
C ALA A 31 -4.98 1.29 -2.52
N ASP A 32 -3.78 0.80 -2.79
CA ASP A 32 -3.53 -0.30 -3.70
C ASP A 32 -4.27 -1.57 -3.25
N GLY A 33 -4.08 -2.00 -1.99
CA GLY A 33 -4.76 -3.16 -1.44
C GLY A 33 -6.29 -3.02 -1.42
N THR A 34 -6.81 -1.84 -1.07
CA THR A 34 -8.28 -1.65 -0.99
C THR A 34 -8.95 -1.67 -2.35
N TYR A 35 -8.35 -1.00 -3.36
CA TYR A 35 -8.88 -1.02 -4.72
C TYR A 35 -8.68 -2.38 -5.38
N SER A 36 -7.58 -3.06 -5.13
CA SER A 36 -7.36 -4.47 -5.52
C SER A 36 -8.47 -5.38 -5.01
N ALA A 37 -8.78 -5.27 -3.71
CA ALA A 37 -9.83 -6.07 -3.09
C ALA A 37 -11.21 -5.75 -3.66
N ALA A 38 -11.52 -4.48 -3.96
CA ALA A 38 -12.78 -4.11 -4.59
C ALA A 38 -12.93 -4.75 -5.97
N ILE A 39 -11.90 -4.69 -6.81
CA ILE A 39 -11.91 -5.30 -8.14
C ILE A 39 -12.05 -6.83 -8.04
N ALA A 40 -11.27 -7.47 -7.17
CA ALA A 40 -11.34 -8.92 -6.97
C ALA A 40 -12.73 -9.36 -6.48
N ALA A 41 -13.33 -8.62 -5.52
CA ALA A 41 -14.65 -8.94 -5.00
C ALA A 41 -15.75 -8.81 -6.07
N ILE A 42 -15.73 -7.72 -6.86
CA ILE A 42 -16.66 -7.51 -7.98
C ILE A 42 -16.50 -8.62 -9.03
N ALA A 43 -15.26 -8.98 -9.38
CA ALA A 43 -14.98 -10.04 -10.34
C ALA A 43 -15.51 -11.40 -9.87
N LEU A 44 -15.23 -11.79 -8.62
CA LEU A 44 -15.72 -13.03 -8.03
C LEU A 44 -17.25 -13.07 -8.02
N GLN A 45 -17.90 -11.97 -7.67
CA GLN A 45 -19.36 -11.86 -7.71
C GLN A 45 -19.91 -12.07 -9.13
N ARG A 46 -19.31 -11.44 -10.16
CA ARG A 46 -19.70 -11.61 -11.57
C ARG A 46 -19.47 -13.03 -12.08
N LEU A 47 -18.45 -13.70 -11.56
CA LEU A 47 -18.17 -15.12 -11.85
C LEU A 47 -19.03 -16.10 -11.04
N ASN A 48 -19.99 -15.61 -10.25
CA ASN A 48 -20.83 -16.41 -9.34
C ASN A 48 -20.00 -17.26 -8.36
N LYS A 49 -18.83 -16.77 -7.94
CA LYS A 49 -17.99 -17.42 -6.94
C LYS A 49 -18.36 -16.92 -5.53
N GLN A 50 -18.52 -17.86 -4.60
CA GLN A 50 -18.90 -17.51 -3.25
C GLN A 50 -17.72 -16.92 -2.47
N MET A 51 -17.90 -15.73 -1.92
CA MET A 51 -16.93 -15.08 -1.04
C MET A 51 -17.45 -15.11 0.40
N GLY A 52 -16.65 -15.66 1.32
CA GLY A 52 -17.03 -15.78 2.73
C GLY A 52 -16.77 -14.50 3.52
N LYS A 53 -15.57 -13.91 3.40
CA LYS A 53 -15.19 -12.71 4.15
C LYS A 53 -14.09 -11.93 3.42
N ILE A 54 -14.11 -10.61 3.58
CA ILE A 54 -12.98 -9.74 3.23
C ILE A 54 -12.35 -9.23 4.52
N VAL A 55 -11.03 -9.27 4.60
CA VAL A 55 -10.27 -8.86 5.79
C VAL A 55 -9.17 -7.89 5.39
N THR A 56 -9.14 -6.76 6.05
CA THR A 56 -8.03 -5.81 5.94
C THR A 56 -6.86 -6.31 6.79
N GLY A 57 -5.73 -6.60 6.16
CA GLY A 57 -4.48 -6.98 6.81
C GLY A 57 -3.51 -5.80 6.91
N THR A 58 -2.54 -5.92 7.77
CA THR A 58 -1.36 -5.04 7.79
C THR A 58 -0.11 -5.88 7.88
N THR A 59 0.99 -5.37 7.36
CA THR A 59 2.28 -6.04 7.39
C THR A 59 2.76 -6.36 8.83
N GLU A 60 2.36 -5.54 9.80
CA GLU A 60 2.71 -5.76 11.21
C GLU A 60 1.90 -6.89 11.88
N ARG A 61 0.89 -7.43 11.19
CA ARG A 61 -0.07 -8.42 11.75
C ARG A 61 -0.16 -9.71 10.94
N GLY A 62 0.97 -10.18 10.43
CA GLY A 62 1.02 -11.42 9.65
C GLY A 62 0.37 -12.63 10.34
N ASP A 63 0.58 -12.79 11.65
CA ASP A 63 -0.03 -13.88 12.43
C ASP A 63 -1.55 -13.82 12.47
N GLU A 64 -2.16 -12.62 12.49
CA GLU A 64 -3.62 -12.46 12.44
C GLU A 64 -4.18 -12.87 11.09
N ILE A 65 -3.46 -12.53 10.00
CA ILE A 65 -3.81 -12.97 8.65
C ILE A 65 -3.79 -14.49 8.56
N LEU A 66 -2.70 -15.12 9.01
CA LEU A 66 -2.56 -16.58 9.00
C LEU A 66 -3.64 -17.28 9.84
N LYS A 67 -4.02 -16.71 10.99
CA LYS A 67 -5.14 -17.21 11.79
C LYS A 67 -6.47 -17.07 11.06
N ALA A 68 -6.70 -15.95 10.38
CA ALA A 68 -7.93 -15.73 9.63
C ALA A 68 -8.09 -16.76 8.50
N ILE A 69 -7.03 -17.01 7.72
CA ILE A 69 -7.04 -17.96 6.60
C ILE A 69 -7.42 -19.39 7.03
N LYS A 70 -7.01 -19.83 8.22
CA LYS A 70 -7.27 -21.20 8.69
C LYS A 70 -8.75 -21.59 8.70
N ASN A 71 -9.64 -20.64 8.88
CA ASN A 71 -11.08 -20.86 8.99
C ASN A 71 -11.82 -20.92 7.64
N TYR A 72 -11.07 -20.86 6.52
CA TYR A 72 -11.61 -20.83 5.17
C TYR A 72 -11.02 -21.96 4.33
N ASP A 73 -11.74 -22.36 3.29
CA ASP A 73 -11.33 -23.45 2.43
C ASP A 73 -10.18 -22.98 1.52
N ARG A 74 -10.29 -21.75 1.04
CA ARG A 74 -9.30 -21.11 0.15
C ARG A 74 -9.07 -19.65 0.51
N ALA A 75 -7.93 -19.10 0.12
CA ALA A 75 -7.60 -17.70 0.34
C ALA A 75 -7.18 -17.01 -0.96
N ILE A 76 -7.58 -15.74 -1.10
CA ILE A 76 -7.04 -14.81 -2.07
C ILE A 76 -6.38 -13.69 -1.27
N ILE A 77 -5.11 -13.44 -1.52
CA ILE A 77 -4.33 -12.41 -0.83
C ILE A 77 -3.86 -11.40 -1.89
N VAL A 78 -4.11 -10.12 -1.66
CA VAL A 78 -3.71 -9.05 -2.58
C VAL A 78 -2.91 -7.97 -1.87
N ASP A 79 -1.81 -7.55 -2.48
CA ASP A 79 -1.02 -6.38 -2.05
C ASP A 79 -0.45 -6.50 -0.63
N ILE A 80 0.05 -7.64 -0.24
CA ILE A 80 0.79 -7.82 1.03
C ILE A 80 2.14 -8.43 0.69
N GLY A 81 3.25 -7.84 1.12
CA GLY A 81 4.57 -8.38 0.86
C GLY A 81 4.71 -9.82 1.36
N ILE A 82 5.11 -10.72 0.47
CA ILE A 82 5.14 -12.16 0.76
C ILE A 82 6.19 -12.53 1.81
N ASP A 83 7.26 -11.75 1.95
CA ASP A 83 8.31 -11.92 2.95
C ASP A 83 7.77 -12.04 4.38
N ILE A 84 6.66 -11.33 4.67
CA ILE A 84 6.01 -11.31 5.98
C ILE A 84 5.25 -12.60 6.25
N LEU A 85 4.62 -13.17 5.22
CA LEU A 85 3.72 -14.32 5.34
C LEU A 85 4.35 -15.66 4.93
N PHE A 86 5.47 -15.62 4.20
CA PHE A 86 6.09 -16.76 3.55
C PHE A 86 6.17 -18.02 4.41
N LYS A 87 6.78 -17.93 5.61
CA LYS A 87 6.97 -19.08 6.49
C LYS A 87 5.65 -19.68 6.99
N GLY A 88 4.66 -18.82 7.22
CA GLY A 88 3.35 -19.23 7.70
C GLY A 88 2.50 -19.82 6.57
N LEU A 89 2.56 -19.25 5.38
CA LEU A 89 1.82 -19.73 4.20
C LEU A 89 2.33 -21.09 3.75
N ASN A 90 3.64 -21.32 3.71
CA ASN A 90 4.22 -22.62 3.38
C ASN A 90 3.88 -23.73 4.40
N LYS A 91 3.46 -23.37 5.61
CA LYS A 91 2.96 -24.32 6.61
C LYS A 91 1.44 -24.48 6.57
N ALA A 92 0.74 -23.59 5.87
CA ALA A 92 -0.70 -23.66 5.74
C ALA A 92 -1.06 -24.70 4.68
N ASP A 93 -1.87 -25.69 5.05
CA ASP A 93 -2.44 -26.67 4.12
C ASP A 93 -3.72 -26.08 3.49
N LYS A 94 -3.52 -25.03 2.68
CA LYS A 94 -4.60 -24.26 2.02
C LYS A 94 -4.18 -23.89 0.60
N GLU A 95 -5.12 -23.98 -0.32
CA GLU A 95 -4.93 -23.41 -1.66
C GLU A 95 -5.07 -21.90 -1.61
N ILE A 96 -4.05 -21.19 -2.11
CA ILE A 96 -3.93 -19.72 -2.00
C ILE A 96 -3.63 -19.14 -3.37
N LEU A 97 -4.42 -18.14 -3.78
CA LEU A 97 -4.08 -17.23 -4.86
C LEU A 97 -3.49 -15.96 -4.25
N TYR A 98 -2.23 -15.70 -4.55
CA TYR A 98 -1.49 -14.55 -4.02
C TYR A 98 -1.13 -13.60 -5.16
N ILE A 99 -1.68 -12.38 -5.16
CA ILE A 99 -1.43 -11.37 -6.19
C ILE A 99 -0.74 -10.18 -5.54
N ASP A 100 0.50 -9.91 -5.95
CA ASP A 100 1.36 -8.92 -5.29
C ASP A 100 2.30 -8.24 -6.30
N HIS A 101 2.98 -7.18 -5.87
CA HIS A 101 3.96 -6.45 -6.64
C HIS A 101 5.25 -6.12 -5.85
N HIS A 102 5.31 -6.51 -4.60
CA HIS A 102 6.51 -6.36 -3.77
C HIS A 102 7.66 -7.25 -4.27
N LEU A 103 8.88 -7.01 -3.80
CA LEU A 103 10.01 -7.88 -4.13
C LEU A 103 9.70 -9.31 -3.68
N PRO A 104 9.78 -10.29 -4.58
CA PRO A 104 9.57 -11.69 -4.22
C PRO A 104 10.69 -12.19 -3.29
N VAL A 105 10.41 -13.25 -2.56
CA VAL A 105 11.42 -13.98 -1.80
C VAL A 105 12.15 -14.99 -2.69
N ASP A 106 13.41 -15.30 -2.38
CA ASP A 106 14.22 -16.27 -3.13
C ASP A 106 13.79 -17.72 -2.84
N GLU A 107 13.12 -17.94 -1.71
CA GLU A 107 12.69 -19.28 -1.30
C GLU A 107 11.49 -19.78 -2.10
N LYS A 108 11.44 -21.09 -2.32
CA LYS A 108 10.37 -21.73 -3.05
C LYS A 108 9.06 -21.74 -2.25
N LEU A 109 7.99 -21.26 -2.89
CA LEU A 109 6.63 -21.42 -2.38
C LEU A 109 6.11 -22.85 -2.64
N ASN A 110 5.25 -23.33 -1.75
CA ASN A 110 4.58 -24.61 -1.93
C ASN A 110 3.66 -24.59 -3.15
N GLU A 111 3.39 -25.77 -3.72
CA GLU A 111 2.60 -25.92 -4.94
C GLU A 111 1.12 -25.54 -4.78
N ASN A 112 0.60 -25.52 -3.55
CA ASN A 112 -0.73 -25.05 -3.22
C ASN A 112 -0.87 -23.51 -3.24
N ILE A 113 0.24 -22.77 -3.47
CA ILE A 113 0.25 -21.30 -3.57
C ILE A 113 0.48 -20.90 -5.02
N VAL A 114 -0.54 -20.33 -5.63
CA VAL A 114 -0.43 -19.67 -6.93
C VAL A 114 -0.01 -18.23 -6.70
N TYR A 115 1.21 -17.89 -7.05
CA TYR A 115 1.77 -16.55 -6.86
C TYR A 115 1.82 -15.80 -8.19
N ILE A 116 1.10 -14.69 -8.26
CA ILE A 116 1.07 -13.75 -9.39
C ILE A 116 1.81 -12.50 -8.95
N ASN A 117 2.97 -12.27 -9.56
CA ASN A 117 3.79 -11.09 -9.32
C ASN A 117 4.63 -10.76 -10.57
N PRO A 118 4.46 -9.58 -11.18
CA PRO A 118 5.22 -9.19 -12.38
C PRO A 118 6.74 -9.24 -12.19
N ARG A 119 7.21 -9.03 -10.97
CA ARG A 119 8.66 -9.06 -10.64
C ARG A 119 9.28 -10.44 -10.71
N LEU A 120 8.50 -11.51 -10.76
CA LEU A 120 9.01 -12.87 -11.06
C LEU A 120 9.46 -13.00 -12.53
N GLU A 121 8.98 -12.14 -13.42
CA GLU A 121 9.44 -12.07 -14.80
C GLU A 121 10.58 -11.07 -14.95
N ASN A 122 10.44 -9.88 -14.34
CA ASN A 122 11.44 -8.82 -14.36
C ASN A 122 11.37 -8.04 -13.03
N ASP A 123 12.43 -8.13 -12.23
CA ASP A 123 12.53 -7.54 -10.88
C ASP A 123 12.41 -6.00 -10.86
N LYS A 124 12.64 -5.34 -12.02
CA LYS A 124 12.53 -3.89 -12.18
C LYS A 124 11.12 -3.42 -12.48
N THR A 125 10.20 -4.34 -12.85
CA THR A 125 8.81 -3.98 -13.17
C THR A 125 8.11 -3.43 -11.94
N TYR A 126 7.44 -2.28 -12.11
CA TYR A 126 6.64 -1.65 -11.06
C TYR A 126 5.20 -1.50 -11.50
N GLN A 127 4.42 -2.52 -11.25
CA GLN A 127 2.98 -2.58 -11.51
C GLN A 127 2.24 -2.82 -10.19
N PRO A 128 1.58 -1.80 -9.60
CA PRO A 128 0.79 -1.95 -8.39
C PRO A 128 -0.16 -3.14 -8.43
N ALA A 129 -0.45 -3.71 -7.27
CA ALA A 129 -1.31 -4.89 -7.17
C ALA A 129 -2.70 -4.64 -7.79
N THR A 130 -3.23 -3.42 -7.68
CA THR A 130 -4.50 -3.04 -8.33
C THR A 130 -4.46 -3.21 -9.84
N TYR A 131 -3.37 -2.80 -10.49
CA TYR A 131 -3.20 -2.99 -11.92
C TYR A 131 -3.14 -4.48 -12.27
N VAL A 132 -2.35 -5.26 -11.54
CA VAL A 132 -2.19 -6.71 -11.78
C VAL A 132 -3.51 -7.45 -11.56
N VAL A 133 -4.23 -7.15 -10.48
CA VAL A 133 -5.55 -7.73 -10.18
C VAL A 133 -6.55 -7.40 -11.29
N TYR A 134 -6.60 -6.14 -11.75
CA TYR A 134 -7.47 -5.75 -12.85
C TYR A 134 -7.12 -6.50 -14.14
N LYS A 135 -5.85 -6.54 -14.54
CA LYS A 135 -5.39 -7.25 -15.75
C LYS A 135 -5.67 -8.74 -15.67
N PHE A 136 -5.52 -9.35 -14.52
CA PHE A 136 -5.83 -10.76 -14.30
C PHE A 136 -7.33 -11.04 -14.41
N PHE A 137 -8.16 -10.37 -13.62
CA PHE A 137 -9.59 -10.66 -13.59
C PHE A 137 -10.34 -10.22 -14.86
N SER A 138 -9.84 -9.21 -15.58
CA SER A 138 -10.41 -8.81 -16.89
C SER A 138 -10.27 -9.87 -17.98
N GLN A 139 -9.41 -10.87 -17.80
CA GLN A 139 -9.35 -12.04 -18.68
C GLN A 139 -10.43 -13.09 -18.37
N LEU A 140 -11.07 -12.99 -17.22
CA LEU A 140 -12.06 -13.97 -16.74
C LEU A 140 -13.50 -13.45 -16.86
N VAL A 141 -13.68 -12.15 -16.71
CA VAL A 141 -14.99 -11.50 -16.72
C VAL A 141 -14.85 -10.04 -17.18
N ASP A 142 -15.87 -9.51 -17.83
CA ASP A 142 -15.87 -8.10 -18.21
C ASP A 142 -15.90 -7.18 -16.99
N LEU A 143 -14.88 -6.32 -16.88
CA LEU A 143 -14.68 -5.29 -15.84
C LEU A 143 -14.50 -3.91 -16.46
N SER A 144 -14.85 -3.71 -17.73
CA SER A 144 -14.61 -2.44 -18.43
C SER A 144 -15.31 -1.25 -17.77
N ASP A 145 -16.49 -1.46 -17.19
CA ASP A 145 -17.26 -0.47 -16.44
C ASP A 145 -16.62 -0.11 -15.07
N LYS A 146 -15.70 -0.93 -14.57
CA LYS A 146 -14.99 -0.76 -13.30
C LYS A 146 -13.49 -0.42 -13.49
N GLU A 147 -13.02 -0.21 -14.73
CA GLU A 147 -11.62 0.10 -15.03
C GLU A 147 -11.12 1.35 -14.28
N TRP A 148 -12.01 2.30 -13.98
CA TRP A 148 -11.69 3.49 -13.18
C TRP A 148 -11.20 3.18 -11.76
N LEU A 149 -11.61 2.04 -11.16
CA LEU A 149 -11.06 1.56 -9.88
C LEU A 149 -9.58 1.23 -10.03
N ALA A 150 -9.24 0.51 -11.12
CA ALA A 150 -7.85 0.17 -11.43
C ALA A 150 -6.99 1.43 -11.63
N VAL A 151 -7.51 2.45 -12.32
CA VAL A 151 -6.82 3.73 -12.50
C VAL A 151 -6.52 4.40 -11.17
N ILE A 152 -7.49 4.51 -10.27
CA ILE A 152 -7.31 5.19 -8.98
C ILE A 152 -6.33 4.42 -8.09
N GLY A 153 -6.48 3.10 -7.95
CA GLY A 153 -5.61 2.30 -7.09
C GLY A 153 -4.17 2.28 -7.59
N THR A 154 -3.97 2.14 -8.92
CA THR A 154 -2.65 2.21 -9.56
C THR A 154 -1.95 3.54 -9.29
N ILE A 155 -2.68 4.67 -9.40
CA ILE A 155 -2.15 5.99 -9.06
C ILE A 155 -1.82 6.06 -7.56
N GLY A 156 -2.67 5.50 -6.72
CA GLY A 156 -2.52 5.51 -5.27
C GLY A 156 -1.21 4.93 -4.78
N ASP A 157 -0.63 4.00 -5.53
CA ASP A 157 0.69 3.41 -5.26
C ASP A 157 1.77 3.86 -6.28
N TYR A 158 1.64 5.06 -6.83
CA TYR A 158 2.63 5.69 -7.72
C TYR A 158 2.94 4.90 -9.00
N GLY A 159 2.09 3.95 -9.40
CA GLY A 159 2.22 3.23 -10.65
C GLY A 159 1.99 4.18 -11.83
N TYR A 160 2.94 4.22 -12.77
CA TYR A 160 2.79 5.04 -13.98
C TYR A 160 3.48 4.41 -15.18
N GLU A 161 4.80 4.29 -15.17
CA GLU A 161 5.57 3.93 -16.37
C GLU A 161 5.18 2.54 -16.91
N ASP A 162 5.11 1.54 -16.04
CA ASP A 162 4.78 0.16 -16.42
C ASP A 162 3.26 -0.11 -16.49
N CYS A 163 2.43 0.96 -16.34
CA CYS A 163 0.96 0.89 -16.37
C CYS A 163 0.33 1.86 -17.38
N ARG A 164 1.12 2.38 -18.33
CA ARG A 164 0.67 3.41 -19.28
C ARG A 164 -0.45 2.94 -20.19
N ASP A 165 -0.49 1.66 -20.55
CA ASP A 165 -1.55 1.06 -21.36
C ASP A 165 -2.95 1.21 -20.71
N LEU A 166 -3.02 1.24 -19.38
CA LEU A 166 -4.23 1.56 -18.62
C LEU A 166 -4.37 3.08 -18.45
N LEU A 167 -3.35 3.75 -17.92
CA LEU A 167 -3.47 5.13 -17.45
C LEU A 167 -3.63 6.13 -18.58
N ASP A 168 -2.96 5.96 -19.72
CA ASP A 168 -3.02 6.90 -20.85
C ASP A 168 -4.43 6.98 -21.51
N LYS A 169 -5.31 6.02 -21.21
CA LYS A 169 -6.72 6.09 -21.61
C LYS A 169 -7.51 7.15 -20.82
N TYR A 170 -7.11 7.40 -19.58
CA TYR A 170 -7.86 8.21 -18.59
C TYR A 170 -7.20 9.53 -18.25
N ILE A 171 -5.86 9.58 -18.32
CA ILE A 171 -5.08 10.75 -17.92
C ILE A 171 -4.09 11.12 -19.02
N LYS A 172 -3.95 12.44 -19.24
CA LYS A 172 -2.94 12.99 -20.16
C LYS A 172 -2.07 13.96 -19.37
N VAL A 173 -0.89 13.52 -18.98
CA VAL A 173 0.07 14.32 -18.21
C VAL A 173 1.43 14.29 -18.90
N LYS A 174 2.20 15.38 -18.73
CA LYS A 174 3.55 15.46 -19.29
C LYS A 174 4.56 14.62 -18.51
N ASP A 175 4.34 14.52 -17.21
CA ASP A 175 5.17 13.73 -16.30
C ASP A 175 4.32 13.22 -15.13
N LYS A 176 4.88 12.27 -14.36
CA LYS A 176 4.19 11.64 -13.23
C LYS A 176 3.80 12.61 -12.10
N ARG A 177 4.36 13.80 -12.01
CA ARG A 177 3.96 14.79 -10.98
C ARG A 177 2.58 15.35 -11.26
N GLY A 178 2.24 15.53 -12.54
CA GLY A 178 0.92 16.00 -12.97
C GLY A 178 -0.22 15.03 -12.69
N ILE A 179 0.06 13.75 -12.39
CA ILE A 179 -0.97 12.74 -12.13
C ILE A 179 -1.88 13.14 -10.97
N TRP A 180 -1.29 13.71 -9.91
CA TRP A 180 -2.03 14.10 -8.69
C TRP A 180 -2.98 15.28 -8.91
N GLU A 181 -2.79 16.06 -9.97
CA GLU A 181 -3.68 17.15 -10.35
C GLU A 181 -4.89 16.67 -11.18
N THR A 182 -4.84 15.45 -11.69
CA THR A 182 -5.95 14.84 -12.43
C THR A 182 -7.14 14.52 -11.51
N LYS A 183 -8.32 14.34 -12.09
CA LYS A 183 -9.49 13.92 -11.32
C LYS A 183 -9.30 12.57 -10.61
N TYR A 184 -8.54 11.65 -11.20
CA TYR A 184 -8.26 10.32 -10.62
C TYR A 184 -7.19 10.40 -9.51
N GLY A 185 -6.16 11.23 -9.68
CA GLY A 185 -5.18 11.49 -8.61
C GLY A 185 -5.84 12.15 -7.40
N LYS A 186 -6.70 13.14 -7.62
CA LYS A 186 -7.50 13.75 -6.55
C LYS A 186 -8.42 12.75 -5.87
N ALA A 187 -9.03 11.83 -6.63
CA ALA A 187 -9.86 10.77 -6.08
C ALA A 187 -9.05 9.81 -5.19
N ALA A 188 -7.83 9.43 -5.60
CA ALA A 188 -6.94 8.61 -4.76
C ALA A 188 -6.65 9.29 -3.42
N ILE A 189 -6.30 10.59 -3.42
CA ILE A 189 -6.06 11.36 -2.20
C ILE A 189 -7.33 11.46 -1.34
N GLU A 190 -8.48 11.78 -1.96
CA GLU A 190 -9.75 11.98 -1.25
C GLU A 190 -10.23 10.70 -0.60
N THR A 191 -10.21 9.58 -1.31
CA THR A 191 -10.72 8.30 -0.79
C THR A 191 -9.82 7.73 0.30
N VAL A 192 -8.50 7.77 0.12
CA VAL A 192 -7.54 7.32 1.15
C VAL A 192 -7.60 8.22 2.39
N GLY A 193 -7.63 9.54 2.19
CA GLY A 193 -7.81 10.49 3.29
C GLY A 193 -9.12 10.24 4.05
N ALA A 194 -10.22 9.99 3.34
CA ALA A 194 -11.48 9.61 3.97
C ALA A 194 -11.37 8.29 4.74
N ALA A 195 -10.70 7.28 4.18
CA ALA A 195 -10.54 5.96 4.81
C ALA A 195 -9.82 6.04 6.16
N THR A 196 -8.91 6.98 6.35
CA THR A 196 -8.26 7.20 7.67
C THR A 196 -9.27 7.56 8.78
N LYS A 197 -10.43 8.12 8.40
CA LYS A 197 -11.49 8.58 9.34
C LYS A 197 -12.66 7.61 9.45
N ILE A 198 -13.01 6.89 8.37
CA ILE A 198 -14.14 5.96 8.39
C ILE A 198 -13.72 4.49 8.47
N GLY A 199 -12.47 4.18 8.23
CA GLY A 199 -11.93 2.82 8.10
C GLY A 199 -11.88 2.34 6.65
N PHE A 200 -10.85 1.54 6.33
CA PHE A 200 -10.65 0.98 4.99
C PHE A 200 -11.75 -0.04 4.62
N ASP A 201 -12.26 -0.81 5.60
CA ASP A 201 -13.38 -1.73 5.36
C ASP A 201 -14.63 -1.01 4.86
N LYS A 202 -14.91 0.19 5.40
CA LYS A 202 -16.04 1.00 4.93
C LYS A 202 -15.79 1.62 3.56
N LEU A 203 -14.54 2.04 3.28
CA LEU A 203 -14.16 2.48 1.94
C LEU A 203 -14.37 1.33 0.95
N LEU A 204 -13.84 0.14 1.24
CA LEU A 204 -13.98 -1.03 0.40
C LEU A 204 -15.44 -1.33 0.07
N LYS A 205 -16.33 -1.32 1.07
CA LYS A 205 -17.75 -1.51 0.84
C LYS A 205 -18.33 -0.47 -0.11
N ILE A 206 -17.99 0.82 0.08
CA ILE A 206 -18.41 1.89 -0.82
C ILE A 206 -17.92 1.64 -2.25
N LEU A 207 -16.64 1.23 -2.44
CA LEU A 207 -16.08 0.96 -3.77
C LEU A 207 -16.80 -0.19 -4.49
N ILE A 208 -17.13 -1.26 -3.76
CA ILE A 208 -17.86 -2.41 -4.32
C ILE A 208 -19.28 -2.00 -4.75
N GLU A 209 -19.97 -1.20 -3.95
CA GLU A 209 -21.36 -0.77 -4.17
C GLU A 209 -21.49 0.35 -5.20
N THR A 210 -20.40 1.08 -5.51
CA THR A 210 -20.44 2.25 -6.41
C THR A 210 -20.35 1.82 -7.88
N GLU A 211 -21.28 2.31 -8.70
CA GLU A 211 -21.37 1.94 -10.12
C GLU A 211 -20.46 2.76 -11.03
N SER A 212 -20.14 4.00 -10.66
CA SER A 212 -19.34 4.88 -11.51
C SER A 212 -18.40 5.79 -10.73
N PHE A 213 -17.36 6.29 -11.42
CA PHE A 213 -16.45 7.30 -10.88
C PHE A 213 -17.19 8.55 -10.37
N ASP A 214 -18.17 9.04 -11.13
CA ASP A 214 -18.93 10.25 -10.77
C ASP A 214 -19.77 10.03 -9.51
N GLU A 215 -20.32 8.85 -9.34
CA GLU A 215 -21.05 8.48 -8.12
C GLU A 215 -20.10 8.42 -6.92
N LEU A 216 -18.91 7.80 -7.05
CA LEU A 216 -17.90 7.80 -6.01
C LEU A 216 -17.58 9.22 -5.54
N MET A 217 -17.33 10.12 -6.49
CA MET A 217 -16.95 11.50 -6.20
C MET A 217 -18.11 12.35 -5.63
N LYS A 218 -19.36 11.88 -5.73
CA LYS A 218 -20.53 12.48 -5.07
C LYS A 218 -20.86 11.84 -3.72
N ASN A 219 -20.15 10.79 -3.30
CA ASN A 219 -20.46 10.08 -2.06
C ASN A 219 -20.29 10.97 -0.84
N LYS A 220 -21.39 11.26 -0.15
CA LYS A 220 -21.44 12.18 1.01
C LYS A 220 -20.56 11.70 2.18
N ARG A 221 -20.46 10.38 2.41
CA ARG A 221 -19.64 9.81 3.50
C ARG A 221 -18.16 10.07 3.26
N ILE A 222 -17.69 9.86 2.02
CA ILE A 222 -16.31 10.15 1.62
C ILE A 222 -16.03 11.64 1.79
N LYS A 223 -16.87 12.53 1.27
CA LYS A 223 -16.66 13.99 1.36
C LYS A 223 -16.59 14.51 2.79
N ILE A 224 -17.51 14.06 3.66
CA ILE A 224 -17.52 14.46 5.07
C ILE A 224 -16.25 13.96 5.78
N ALA A 225 -15.88 12.69 5.54
CA ALA A 225 -14.69 12.10 6.14
C ALA A 225 -13.41 12.78 5.65
N TYR A 226 -13.31 13.06 4.35
CA TYR A 226 -12.17 13.77 3.77
C TYR A 226 -12.03 15.20 4.31
N LYS A 227 -13.15 15.94 4.46
CA LYS A 227 -13.11 17.27 5.09
C LYS A 227 -12.54 17.22 6.52
N LYS A 228 -12.89 16.19 7.30
CA LYS A 228 -12.30 15.97 8.63
C LYS A 228 -10.80 15.63 8.54
N TYR A 229 -10.43 14.78 7.57
CA TYR A 229 -9.03 14.42 7.32
C TYR A 229 -8.20 15.66 6.97
N ILE A 230 -8.64 16.49 6.03
CA ILE A 230 -7.90 17.69 5.60
C ILE A 230 -7.71 18.70 6.75
N LYS A 231 -8.73 18.88 7.59
CA LYS A 231 -8.58 19.73 8.79
C LYS A 231 -7.46 19.19 9.69
N HIS A 232 -7.51 17.91 9.99
CA HIS A 232 -6.53 17.23 10.84
C HIS A 232 -5.12 17.25 10.21
N TYR A 233 -5.03 16.95 8.91
CA TYR A 233 -3.79 17.02 8.16
C TYR A 233 -3.13 18.40 8.21
N ASN A 234 -3.90 19.47 8.03
CA ASN A 234 -3.39 20.84 8.06
C ASN A 234 -2.91 21.25 9.47
N GLU A 235 -3.59 20.78 10.52
CA GLU A 235 -3.17 20.98 11.90
C GLU A 235 -1.85 20.27 12.18
N ALA A 236 -1.73 18.98 11.79
CA ALA A 236 -0.52 18.21 11.93
C ALA A 236 0.66 18.78 11.11
N LYS A 237 0.40 19.26 9.90
CA LYS A 237 1.41 19.91 9.07
C LYS A 237 1.94 21.21 9.67
N LYS A 238 1.07 22.00 10.32
CA LYS A 238 1.50 23.19 11.08
C LYS A 238 2.39 22.78 12.26
N GLN A 239 2.00 21.75 13.00
CA GLN A 239 2.82 21.24 14.11
C GLN A 239 4.17 20.71 13.62
N PHE A 240 4.18 19.92 12.53
CA PHE A 240 5.41 19.43 11.91
C PHE A 240 6.41 20.56 11.67
N TRP A 241 6.00 21.65 11.03
CA TRP A 241 6.89 22.77 10.75
C TRP A 241 7.28 23.57 12.00
N LYS A 242 6.43 23.58 13.03
CA LYS A 242 6.74 24.26 14.32
C LYS A 242 7.77 23.49 15.12
N SER A 243 7.76 22.15 15.09
CA SER A 243 8.68 21.27 15.80
C SER A 243 9.86 20.79 14.94
N ALA A 244 9.92 21.19 13.67
CA ALA A 244 10.96 20.73 12.75
C ALA A 244 12.34 21.27 13.14
N GLU A 245 13.25 20.35 13.42
CA GLU A 245 14.68 20.60 13.58
C GLU A 245 15.37 20.36 12.21
N LYS A 246 16.26 21.26 11.85
CA LYS A 246 17.01 21.18 10.58
C LYS A 246 18.49 20.95 10.87
N PHE A 247 19.04 19.91 10.28
CA PHE A 247 20.46 19.56 10.37
C PHE A 247 21.06 19.66 8.96
N ASP A 248 21.59 20.85 8.65
CA ASP A 248 22.05 21.16 7.28
C ASP A 248 23.32 20.40 6.91
N ASP A 249 24.16 20.03 7.87
CA ASP A 249 25.37 19.21 7.70
C ASP A 249 25.07 17.81 7.14
N VAL A 250 23.88 17.29 7.36
CA VAL A 250 23.42 15.98 6.88
C VAL A 250 22.13 16.05 6.02
N ASN A 251 21.71 17.27 5.66
CA ASN A 251 20.49 17.50 4.89
C ASN A 251 19.21 16.91 5.51
N LEU A 252 19.11 16.85 6.83
CA LEU A 252 17.98 16.25 7.54
C LEU A 252 16.97 17.30 8.01
N ILE A 253 15.69 17.00 7.84
CA ILE A 253 14.56 17.62 8.56
C ILE A 253 13.97 16.55 9.47
N PHE A 254 14.03 16.78 10.77
CA PHE A 254 13.53 15.88 11.80
C PHE A 254 12.37 16.56 12.56
N SER A 255 11.29 15.83 12.81
CA SER A 255 10.15 16.37 13.56
C SER A 255 9.39 15.28 14.27
N VAL A 256 8.77 15.64 15.40
CA VAL A 256 7.90 14.77 16.19
C VAL A 256 6.48 15.34 16.17
N LEU A 257 5.50 14.50 15.87
CA LEU A 257 4.08 14.81 15.97
C LEU A 257 3.48 14.18 17.23
N SER A 258 2.64 14.93 17.92
CA SER A 258 1.88 14.46 19.08
C SER A 258 0.85 13.39 18.69
N SER A 259 0.56 12.46 19.60
CA SER A 259 -0.45 11.40 19.49
C SER A 259 -1.85 11.88 19.09
N LYS A 260 -2.20 13.13 19.41
CA LYS A 260 -3.47 13.76 18.98
C LYS A 260 -3.60 13.94 17.47
N LEU A 261 -2.48 13.87 16.73
CA LEU A 261 -2.38 14.11 15.29
C LEU A 261 -1.90 12.89 14.51
N GLU A 262 -2.24 11.71 14.99
CA GLU A 262 -1.85 10.42 14.39
C GLU A 262 -2.44 10.16 12.99
N ARG A 263 -1.81 9.23 12.26
CA ARG A 263 -2.24 8.70 10.96
C ARG A 263 -2.12 9.66 9.77
N VAL A 264 -1.31 10.71 9.92
CA VAL A 264 -1.02 11.64 8.82
C VAL A 264 0.47 11.79 8.54
N GLY A 265 1.33 11.22 9.37
CA GLY A 265 2.79 11.37 9.28
C GLY A 265 3.34 10.92 7.94
N SER A 266 2.89 9.79 7.41
CA SER A 266 3.32 9.29 6.09
C SER A 266 3.02 10.29 4.98
N ALA A 267 1.81 10.88 4.97
CA ALA A 267 1.41 11.85 3.95
C ALA A 267 2.23 13.15 4.05
N ILE A 268 2.45 13.65 5.28
CA ILE A 268 3.26 14.85 5.51
C ILE A 268 4.73 14.62 5.11
N ALA A 269 5.31 13.48 5.49
CA ALA A 269 6.68 13.13 5.14
C ALA A 269 6.86 13.02 3.61
N THR A 270 5.90 12.42 2.92
CA THR A 270 5.89 12.28 1.45
C THR A 270 5.77 13.64 0.77
N GLU A 271 4.79 14.47 1.16
CA GLU A 271 4.63 15.82 0.59
C GLU A 271 5.90 16.66 0.83
N THR A 272 6.45 16.60 2.06
CA THR A 272 7.65 17.37 2.41
C THR A 272 8.86 16.93 1.59
N SER A 273 9.09 15.62 1.42
CA SER A 273 10.20 15.11 0.61
C SER A 273 10.05 15.43 -0.88
N THR A 274 8.83 15.47 -1.40
CA THR A 274 8.56 15.88 -2.78
C THR A 274 8.87 17.36 -2.99
N LYS A 275 8.52 18.21 -2.02
CA LYS A 275 8.80 19.64 -2.05
C LYS A 275 10.28 19.96 -1.85
N TYR A 276 10.97 19.16 -1.05
CA TYR A 276 12.40 19.32 -0.74
C TYR A 276 13.16 18.02 -1.08
N PRO A 277 13.36 17.73 -2.37
CA PRO A 277 13.88 16.43 -2.82
C PRO A 277 15.32 16.14 -2.37
N ASP A 278 16.09 17.17 -2.05
CA ASP A 278 17.46 17.06 -1.54
C ASP A 278 17.53 16.85 -0.02
N LYS A 279 16.41 16.99 0.68
CA LYS A 279 16.37 16.80 2.12
C LYS A 279 15.88 15.39 2.49
N ILE A 280 16.51 14.82 3.49
CA ILE A 280 16.08 13.61 4.18
C ILE A 280 15.02 14.01 5.19
N ILE A 281 13.87 13.38 5.17
CA ILE A 281 12.77 13.68 6.09
C ILE A 281 12.61 12.53 7.06
N PHE A 282 12.69 12.83 8.35
CA PHE A 282 12.30 11.93 9.42
C PHE A 282 11.17 12.57 10.22
N LEU A 283 10.01 11.97 10.14
CA LEU A 283 8.85 12.36 10.93
C LEU A 283 8.49 11.20 11.85
N LEU A 284 8.44 11.46 13.13
CA LEU A 284 8.04 10.53 14.16
C LEU A 284 6.62 10.88 14.62
N GLU A 285 5.72 9.92 14.58
CA GLU A 285 4.35 10.02 15.09
C GLU A 285 4.28 9.32 16.45
N GLU A 286 3.94 10.05 17.49
CA GLU A 286 3.71 9.49 18.83
C GLU A 286 2.41 8.68 18.83
N ILE A 287 2.51 7.39 19.20
CA ILE A 287 1.39 6.47 19.29
C ILE A 287 1.54 5.69 20.59
N ASP A 288 0.71 5.99 21.57
CA ASP A 288 0.76 5.39 22.90
C ASP A 288 2.18 5.46 23.52
N ASP A 289 2.87 4.34 23.66
CA ASP A 289 4.19 4.18 24.25
C ASP A 289 5.35 4.10 23.23
N PHE A 290 5.08 4.37 21.96
CA PHE A 290 6.09 4.33 20.90
C PHE A 290 5.95 5.47 19.89
N TYR A 291 7.03 5.73 19.16
CA TYR A 291 7.03 6.57 17.97
C TYR A 291 7.02 5.71 16.70
N LYS A 292 6.07 5.97 15.81
CA LYS A 292 6.07 5.43 14.45
C LYS A 292 6.96 6.32 13.57
N ILE A 293 7.93 5.72 12.90
CA ILE A 293 8.89 6.41 12.04
C ILE A 293 8.36 6.48 10.61
N HIS A 294 8.39 7.66 10.01
CA HIS A 294 8.17 7.89 8.58
C HIS A 294 9.41 8.57 8.00
N ALA A 295 10.22 7.82 7.23
CA ALA A 295 11.42 8.32 6.59
C ALA A 295 11.23 8.43 5.07
N ARG A 296 11.65 9.56 4.47
CA ARG A 296 11.56 9.80 3.02
C ARG A 296 12.81 10.51 2.50
N TYR A 297 13.26 10.11 1.28
CA TYR A 297 14.37 10.76 0.58
C TYR A 297 14.29 10.52 -0.93
N GLN A 298 14.11 11.57 -1.72
CA GLN A 298 13.84 11.46 -3.16
C GLN A 298 15.09 11.23 -4.02
N ARG A 299 16.27 11.65 -3.57
CA ARG A 299 17.53 11.54 -4.37
C ARG A 299 18.15 10.15 -4.37
N GLY A 300 17.77 9.26 -3.46
CA GLY A 300 18.21 7.87 -3.43
C GLY A 300 19.69 7.61 -3.13
N ARG A 301 20.47 8.63 -2.76
CA ARG A 301 21.90 8.48 -2.41
C ARG A 301 22.11 7.64 -1.13
N ILE A 302 21.13 7.65 -0.24
CA ILE A 302 21.12 6.87 1.00
C ILE A 302 19.92 5.93 0.94
N ASN A 303 20.15 4.64 1.16
CA ASN A 303 19.09 3.65 1.27
C ASN A 303 18.53 3.67 2.70
N LEU A 304 17.38 4.36 2.88
CA LEU A 304 16.74 4.52 4.18
C LEU A 304 16.28 3.18 4.77
N GLY A 305 15.74 2.28 3.94
CA GLY A 305 15.29 0.98 4.42
C GLY A 305 16.43 0.11 4.96
N LYS A 306 17.58 0.11 4.27
CA LYS A 306 18.79 -0.57 4.75
C LYS A 306 19.28 0.06 6.06
N MET A 307 19.33 1.38 6.12
CA MET A 307 19.79 2.10 7.32
C MET A 307 18.93 1.79 8.54
N LEU A 308 17.59 1.82 8.43
CA LEU A 308 16.70 1.50 9.56
C LEU A 308 16.79 0.04 9.98
N ARG A 309 17.04 -0.91 9.04
CA ARG A 309 17.34 -2.31 9.39
C ARG A 309 18.65 -2.44 10.17
N GLU A 310 19.72 -1.78 9.72
CA GLU A 310 21.01 -1.76 10.41
C GLU A 310 20.92 -1.16 11.82
N MET A 311 20.02 -0.18 12.01
CA MET A 311 19.72 0.42 13.32
C MET A 311 18.83 -0.47 14.19
N GLY A 312 18.20 -1.53 13.64
CA GLY A 312 17.32 -2.44 14.38
C GLY A 312 15.92 -1.85 14.69
N VAL A 313 15.50 -0.79 14.00
CA VAL A 313 14.25 -0.06 14.33
C VAL A 313 13.19 -0.10 13.24
N GLY A 314 13.50 -0.69 12.07
CA GLY A 314 12.54 -0.72 10.97
C GLY A 314 13.14 -1.21 9.66
N GLY A 315 12.52 -0.82 8.53
CA GLY A 315 12.92 -1.22 7.19
C GLY A 315 12.16 -0.48 6.10
N GLY A 316 12.17 -1.02 4.88
CA GLY A 316 11.48 -0.46 3.72
C GLY A 316 12.40 -0.33 2.51
N HIS A 317 12.01 0.58 1.60
CA HIS A 317 12.74 0.86 0.37
C HIS A 317 13.80 1.95 0.54
N GLY A 318 14.64 2.15 -0.49
CA GLY A 318 15.68 3.16 -0.45
C GLY A 318 15.16 4.58 -0.24
N ALA A 319 14.08 4.96 -0.92
CA ALA A 319 13.49 6.29 -0.88
C ALA A 319 12.42 6.47 0.21
N ALA A 320 11.85 5.38 0.74
CA ALA A 320 10.75 5.39 1.69
C ALA A 320 10.90 4.23 2.69
N ALA A 321 11.00 4.57 3.97
CA ALA A 321 11.18 3.59 5.03
C ALA A 321 10.33 3.95 6.24
N GLY A 322 10.08 2.95 7.08
CA GLY A 322 9.32 3.10 8.30
C GLY A 322 9.83 2.19 9.40
N GLY A 323 9.36 2.43 10.60
CA GLY A 323 9.76 1.65 11.76
C GLY A 323 9.09 2.14 13.03
N LYS A 324 9.59 1.69 14.15
CA LYS A 324 9.11 2.13 15.47
C LYS A 324 10.25 2.11 16.50
N ILE A 325 10.16 3.04 17.44
CA ILE A 325 11.01 3.08 18.64
C ILE A 325 10.11 3.33 19.85
N LYS A 326 10.55 2.94 21.03
CA LYS A 326 9.85 3.33 22.27
C LYS A 326 10.02 4.84 22.53
N THR A 327 9.06 5.42 23.23
CA THR A 327 9.08 6.87 23.54
C THR A 327 10.33 7.26 24.32
N GLU A 328 10.81 6.42 25.22
CA GLU A 328 12.04 6.61 26.02
C GLU A 328 13.34 6.57 25.19
N GLU A 329 13.29 6.02 23.97
CA GLU A 329 14.46 5.86 23.09
C GLU A 329 14.69 7.04 22.14
N LEU A 330 13.86 8.10 22.18
CA LEU A 330 13.86 9.18 21.20
C LEU A 330 15.23 9.84 21.03
N GLU A 331 15.86 10.25 22.13
CA GLU A 331 17.14 10.96 22.07
C GLU A 331 18.27 10.03 21.58
N VAL A 332 18.32 8.80 22.07
CA VAL A 332 19.31 7.79 21.62
C VAL A 332 19.13 7.48 20.13
N PHE A 333 17.88 7.38 19.67
CA PHE A 333 17.58 7.19 18.25
C PHE A 333 18.07 8.36 17.41
N LYS A 334 17.79 9.60 17.85
CA LYS A 334 18.17 10.81 17.14
C LYS A 334 19.71 10.94 17.03
N GLU A 335 20.45 10.65 18.10
CA GLU A 335 21.91 10.63 18.09
C GLU A 335 22.46 9.58 17.11
N LYS A 336 21.94 8.35 17.18
CA LYS A 336 22.32 7.28 16.24
C LYS A 336 21.98 7.61 14.78
N LEU A 337 20.84 8.22 14.53
CA LEU A 337 20.44 8.68 13.22
C LEU A 337 21.43 9.70 12.64
N LEU A 338 21.76 10.72 13.42
CA LEU A 338 22.71 11.76 13.00
C LEU A 338 24.10 11.18 12.75
N PHE A 339 24.58 10.27 13.61
CA PHE A 339 25.84 9.57 13.40
C PHE A 339 25.85 8.78 12.08
N ASN A 340 24.83 7.95 11.84
CA ASN A 340 24.73 7.16 10.63
C ASN A 340 24.65 8.01 9.34
N LEU A 341 23.96 9.17 9.42
CA LEU A 341 23.87 10.09 8.28
C LEU A 341 25.21 10.76 7.99
N LYS A 342 25.97 11.19 9.02
CA LYS A 342 27.31 11.77 8.87
C LYS A 342 28.28 10.80 8.19
N GLU A 343 28.23 9.52 8.52
CA GLU A 343 29.07 8.50 7.91
C GLU A 343 28.71 8.21 6.44
N LYS A 344 27.44 8.43 6.03
CA LYS A 344 26.96 8.15 4.67
C LYS A 344 26.97 9.39 3.74
N VAL A 345 27.14 10.60 4.27
CA VAL A 345 27.20 11.85 3.52
C VAL A 345 28.67 12.24 3.20
N LYS A 346 29.62 11.67 3.92
CA LYS A 346 31.06 11.75 3.57
C LYS A 346 31.31 10.92 2.30
#